data_9ce5c504d1d389046548dfbd8c50b3b2
#
_entry.id   9ce5c504d1d389046548dfbd8c50b3b2
#
_cell.length_a   1.000
_cell.length_b   1.000
_cell.length_c   1.000
_cell.angle_alpha   90.00
_cell.angle_beta   90.00
_cell.angle_gamma   90.00
#
_symmetry.space_group_name_H-M   'P 1'
#
loop_
_entity.id
_entity.type
_entity.pdbx_description
1 polymer ?
#
loop_
_entity_poly.entity_id
_entity_poly.type
_entity_poly.pdbx_seq_one_letter_code
_entity_poly.pdbx_strand_id
1 'polypeptide(L)'
;MSDVDVKSFATEGDRDIHILYGSQSGNSEGLAGKWKKEATKYGLNPTVHDMDGFDINSMSGMSRVMIVCSTWGEGEMPDNAEELYEAAVGVGKILTNTHFSICALGDTGYDLFCQSGKDWDKTMEDMGGSRIHDRVDCDVDFEDPAEQWMNGAMSKLACVDGDGNFQSDLVDDMIAYSSGNAVEAEPEPAAEAGIPQVAAMGIPQGAMAEVVQ
;
A
#
# COMPACT_ATOMS: atom_id res chain seq x y z
N MET A 1 5.02 12.77 33.52
CA MET A 1 4.98 12.46 32.09
C MET A 1 6.35 11.86 31.81
N SER A 2 6.43 10.56 31.53
CA SER A 2 7.71 9.95 31.13
C SER A 2 8.03 10.49 29.74
N ASP A 3 9.20 11.13 29.59
CA ASP A 3 9.77 11.46 28.30
C ASP A 3 10.01 10.13 27.57
N VAL A 4 9.04 9.68 26.79
CA VAL A 4 9.22 8.52 25.90
C VAL A 4 10.10 9.02 24.77
N ASP A 5 11.34 8.50 24.70
CA ASP A 5 12.22 8.79 23.60
C ASP A 5 11.66 8.16 22.32
N VAL A 6 11.38 9.00 21.32
CA VAL A 6 10.81 8.55 20.03
C VAL A 6 11.67 7.49 19.35
N LYS A 7 12.99 7.51 19.55
CA LYS A 7 13.90 6.52 18.96
C LYS A 7 13.71 5.14 19.59
N SER A 8 13.60 5.06 20.90
CA SER A 8 13.29 3.81 21.62
C SER A 8 11.90 3.33 21.22
N PHE A 9 10.90 4.23 21.17
CA PHE A 9 9.55 3.90 20.74
C PHE A 9 9.50 3.34 19.29
N ALA A 10 10.28 3.91 18.36
CA ALA A 10 10.33 3.49 16.97
C ALA A 10 11.07 2.14 16.74
N THR A 11 11.82 1.64 17.75
CA THR A 11 12.66 0.44 17.62
C THR A 11 12.26 -0.70 18.54
N GLU A 12 11.36 -0.47 19.47
CA GLU A 12 10.96 -1.46 20.49
C GLU A 12 9.50 -1.91 20.30
N GLY A 13 9.21 -3.13 20.75
CA GLY A 13 7.87 -3.71 20.74
C GLY A 13 7.40 -4.15 19.35
N ASP A 14 6.08 -4.37 19.23
CA ASP A 14 5.46 -4.66 17.94
C ASP A 14 5.41 -3.40 17.07
N ARG A 15 6.02 -3.50 15.89
CA ARG A 15 6.12 -2.42 14.90
C ARG A 15 5.52 -2.83 13.56
N ASP A 16 4.76 -3.92 13.51
CA ASP A 16 4.18 -4.40 12.26
C ASP A 16 3.10 -3.44 11.76
N ILE A 17 3.13 -3.19 10.46
CA ILE A 17 2.10 -2.45 9.73
C ILE A 17 1.69 -3.24 8.50
N HIS A 18 0.39 -3.34 8.28
CA HIS A 18 -0.19 -4.07 7.18
C HIS A 18 -0.79 -3.10 6.15
N ILE A 19 -0.37 -3.24 4.90
CA ILE A 19 -0.83 -2.43 3.78
C ILE A 19 -1.57 -3.34 2.83
N LEU A 20 -2.90 -3.20 2.76
CA LEU A 20 -3.73 -3.99 1.86
C LEU A 20 -4.05 -3.17 0.60
N TYR A 21 -4.02 -3.81 -0.56
CA TYR A 21 -4.38 -3.14 -1.81
C TYR A 21 -5.45 -3.88 -2.60
N GLY A 22 -6.42 -3.10 -3.10
CA GLY A 22 -7.39 -3.50 -4.11
C GLY A 22 -7.14 -2.71 -5.40
N SER A 23 -6.84 -3.38 -6.52
CA SER A 23 -6.38 -2.72 -7.73
C SER A 23 -6.83 -3.44 -9.00
N GLN A 24 -7.44 -2.70 -9.93
CA GLN A 24 -7.76 -3.23 -11.26
C GLN A 24 -6.64 -2.97 -12.27
N SER A 25 -5.96 -1.83 -12.16
CA SER A 25 -4.97 -1.36 -13.12
C SER A 25 -3.52 -1.41 -12.62
N GLY A 26 -3.29 -1.82 -11.35
CA GLY A 26 -1.98 -1.85 -10.72
C GLY A 26 -1.60 -0.55 -9.99
N ASN A 27 -2.41 0.51 -10.03
CA ASN A 27 -2.09 1.78 -9.38
C ASN A 27 -2.01 1.65 -7.86
N SER A 28 -3.01 1.01 -7.24
CA SER A 28 -3.01 0.76 -5.79
C SER A 28 -1.86 -0.14 -5.35
N GLU A 29 -1.52 -1.17 -6.13
CA GLU A 29 -0.37 -2.03 -5.91
C GLU A 29 0.94 -1.24 -5.93
N GLY A 30 1.11 -0.38 -6.95
CA GLY A 30 2.27 0.51 -7.08
C GLY A 30 2.45 1.44 -5.88
N LEU A 31 1.35 2.03 -5.37
CA LEU A 31 1.37 2.85 -4.15
C LEU A 31 1.73 2.03 -2.92
N ALA A 32 1.12 0.85 -2.73
CA ALA A 32 1.42 -0.04 -1.60
C ALA A 32 2.90 -0.44 -1.57
N GLY A 33 3.49 -0.71 -2.74
CA GLY A 33 4.92 -0.99 -2.89
C GLY A 33 5.84 0.17 -2.53
N LYS A 34 5.45 1.41 -2.86
CA LYS A 34 6.17 2.63 -2.44
C LYS A 34 6.05 2.83 -0.93
N TRP A 35 4.86 2.71 -0.36
CA TRP A 35 4.59 2.90 1.06
C TRP A 35 5.29 1.87 1.95
N LYS A 36 5.49 0.66 1.45
CA LYS A 36 6.33 -0.34 2.11
C LYS A 36 7.74 0.19 2.40
N LYS A 37 8.35 0.90 1.46
CA LYS A 37 9.68 1.50 1.64
C LYS A 37 9.62 2.68 2.62
N GLU A 38 8.60 3.53 2.49
CA GLU A 38 8.45 4.71 3.36
C GLU A 38 8.21 4.33 4.82
N ALA A 39 7.43 3.28 5.10
CA ALA A 39 7.13 2.80 6.45
C ALA A 39 8.40 2.49 7.27
N THR A 40 9.46 1.99 6.64
CA THR A 40 10.71 1.68 7.33
C THR A 40 11.42 2.90 7.89
N LYS A 41 11.20 4.09 7.31
CA LYS A 41 11.75 5.36 7.83
C LYS A 41 11.17 5.71 9.20
N TYR A 42 9.94 5.26 9.47
CA TYR A 42 9.22 5.43 10.73
C TYR A 42 9.49 4.31 11.75
N GLY A 43 10.46 3.42 11.48
CA GLY A 43 10.73 2.26 12.33
C GLY A 43 9.64 1.19 12.29
N LEU A 44 8.82 1.15 11.24
CA LEU A 44 7.78 0.14 11.06
C LEU A 44 8.27 -1.05 10.24
N ASN A 45 7.67 -2.22 10.47
CA ASN A 45 7.90 -3.47 9.73
C ASN A 45 6.72 -3.70 8.76
N PRO A 46 6.79 -3.23 7.51
CA PRO A 46 5.66 -3.28 6.60
C PRO A 46 5.49 -4.62 5.91
N THR A 47 4.26 -5.12 5.91
CA THR A 47 3.81 -6.23 5.06
C THR A 47 2.75 -5.72 4.10
N VAL A 48 2.95 -5.95 2.80
CA VAL A 48 1.97 -5.64 1.76
C VAL A 48 1.18 -6.90 1.44
N HIS A 49 -0.14 -6.76 1.37
CA HIS A 49 -1.08 -7.83 1.08
C HIS A 49 -1.90 -7.49 -0.15
N ASP A 50 -1.94 -8.42 -1.10
CA ASP A 50 -3.01 -8.46 -2.08
C ASP A 50 -4.32 -8.81 -1.34
N MET A 51 -5.42 -8.16 -1.70
CA MET A 51 -6.72 -8.50 -1.14
C MET A 51 -7.25 -9.85 -1.66
N ASP A 52 -6.76 -10.30 -2.83
CA ASP A 52 -7.10 -11.63 -3.36
C ASP A 52 -6.60 -12.74 -2.43
N GLY A 53 -7.52 -13.60 -2.02
CA GLY A 53 -7.22 -14.73 -1.13
C GLY A 53 -6.82 -14.34 0.31
N PHE A 54 -6.94 -13.07 0.71
CA PHE A 54 -6.64 -12.64 2.07
C PHE A 54 -7.76 -13.06 3.04
N ASP A 55 -7.41 -13.68 4.15
CA ASP A 55 -8.39 -14.07 5.18
C ASP A 55 -8.72 -12.88 6.09
N ILE A 56 -9.99 -12.42 6.04
CA ILE A 56 -10.48 -11.30 6.85
C ILE A 56 -10.23 -11.50 8.36
N ASN A 57 -10.27 -12.72 8.86
CA ASN A 57 -10.05 -13.00 10.27
C ASN A 57 -8.61 -12.70 10.71
N SER A 58 -7.66 -12.71 9.78
CA SER A 58 -6.26 -12.34 10.06
C SER A 58 -6.12 -10.88 10.49
N MET A 59 -7.07 -10.01 10.16
CA MET A 59 -7.05 -8.61 10.57
C MET A 59 -7.22 -8.42 12.09
N SER A 60 -7.80 -9.39 12.80
CA SER A 60 -8.10 -9.29 14.24
C SER A 60 -6.86 -9.09 15.12
N GLY A 61 -5.67 -9.41 14.63
CA GLY A 61 -4.40 -9.20 15.35
C GLY A 61 -3.57 -8.02 14.86
N MET A 62 -4.09 -7.23 13.91
CA MET A 62 -3.35 -6.12 13.30
C MET A 62 -3.61 -4.82 14.05
N SER A 63 -2.57 -4.26 14.66
CA SER A 63 -2.69 -2.96 15.36
C SER A 63 -2.68 -1.78 14.40
N ARG A 64 -2.06 -1.91 13.21
CA ARG A 64 -1.86 -0.83 12.23
C ARG A 64 -2.18 -1.32 10.82
N VAL A 65 -3.17 -0.69 10.19
CA VAL A 65 -3.65 -1.07 8.86
C VAL A 65 -3.77 0.16 7.97
N MET A 66 -3.21 0.07 6.77
CA MET A 66 -3.47 1.00 5.67
C MET A 66 -4.16 0.23 4.54
N ILE A 67 -5.16 0.84 3.94
CA ILE A 67 -5.81 0.28 2.75
C ILE A 67 -5.70 1.30 1.61
N VAL A 68 -5.30 0.82 0.44
CA VAL A 68 -5.43 1.57 -0.81
C VAL A 68 -6.28 0.77 -1.79
N CYS A 69 -7.39 1.36 -2.21
CA CYS A 69 -8.34 0.67 -3.07
C CYS A 69 -8.82 1.58 -4.20
N SER A 70 -8.72 1.08 -5.43
CA SER A 70 -9.30 1.74 -6.60
C SER A 70 -10.78 1.40 -6.74
N THR A 71 -11.52 2.30 -7.37
CA THR A 71 -12.92 2.07 -7.74
C THR A 71 -12.96 1.66 -9.21
N TRP A 72 -13.74 0.63 -9.51
CA TRP A 72 -13.93 0.10 -10.85
C TRP A 72 -15.38 0.33 -11.32
N GLY A 73 -15.57 0.41 -12.65
CA GLY A 73 -16.90 0.50 -13.27
C GLY A 73 -17.76 1.63 -12.71
N GLU A 74 -18.96 1.29 -12.30
CA GLU A 74 -19.95 2.22 -11.75
C GLU A 74 -19.90 2.27 -10.21
N GLY A 75 -18.74 2.02 -9.60
CA GLY A 75 -18.54 2.10 -8.15
C GLY A 75 -18.19 0.76 -7.49
N GLU A 76 -17.89 -0.26 -8.29
CA GLU A 76 -17.59 -1.60 -7.82
C GLU A 76 -16.17 -1.70 -7.24
N MET A 77 -15.96 -2.73 -6.40
CA MET A 77 -14.64 -3.13 -5.96
C MET A 77 -13.81 -3.63 -7.16
N PRO A 78 -12.48 -3.46 -7.18
CA PRO A 78 -11.65 -4.17 -8.13
C PRO A 78 -11.71 -5.68 -7.88
N ASP A 79 -11.49 -6.48 -8.94
CA ASP A 79 -11.66 -7.95 -8.91
C ASP A 79 -10.94 -8.62 -7.73
N ASN A 80 -9.73 -8.16 -7.41
CA ASN A 80 -8.93 -8.70 -6.31
C ASN A 80 -9.40 -8.27 -4.90
N ALA A 81 -10.38 -7.36 -4.79
CA ALA A 81 -10.88 -6.87 -3.51
C ALA A 81 -12.32 -7.35 -3.21
N GLU A 82 -13.06 -7.83 -4.20
CA GLU A 82 -14.50 -8.12 -4.10
C GLU A 82 -14.79 -9.18 -3.03
N GLU A 83 -14.11 -10.33 -3.09
CA GLU A 83 -14.32 -11.45 -2.16
C GLU A 83 -13.99 -11.05 -0.71
N LEU A 84 -12.87 -10.35 -0.52
CA LEU A 84 -12.48 -9.86 0.81
C LEU A 84 -13.48 -8.84 1.37
N TYR A 85 -13.97 -7.93 0.53
CA TYR A 85 -14.95 -6.93 0.95
C TYR A 85 -16.29 -7.57 1.35
N GLU A 86 -16.78 -8.53 0.56
CA GLU A 86 -18.00 -9.30 0.90
C GLU A 86 -17.85 -10.02 2.26
N ALA A 87 -16.68 -10.63 2.51
CA ALA A 87 -16.38 -11.26 3.78
C ALA A 87 -16.34 -10.24 4.94
N ALA A 88 -15.78 -9.04 4.71
CA ALA A 88 -15.66 -7.99 5.71
C ALA A 88 -17.02 -7.45 6.17
N VAL A 89 -17.97 -7.24 5.24
CA VAL A 89 -19.31 -6.71 5.55
C VAL A 89 -20.06 -7.62 6.54
N GLY A 90 -19.82 -8.91 6.54
CA GLY A 90 -20.55 -9.90 7.37
C GLY A 90 -19.85 -10.34 8.64
N VAL A 91 -18.57 -10.00 8.84
CA VAL A 91 -17.74 -10.63 9.87
C VAL A 91 -18.03 -10.15 11.31
N GLY A 92 -18.63 -8.96 11.46
CA GLY A 92 -18.86 -8.34 12.77
C GLY A 92 -17.64 -7.61 13.33
N LYS A 93 -17.64 -7.34 14.64
CA LYS A 93 -16.58 -6.55 15.29
C LYS A 93 -15.38 -7.42 15.63
N ILE A 94 -14.36 -7.43 14.79
CA ILE A 94 -13.10 -8.14 15.01
C ILE A 94 -11.90 -7.22 15.24
N LEU A 95 -12.03 -5.91 14.99
CA LEU A 95 -10.96 -4.92 15.07
C LEU A 95 -11.06 -4.13 16.39
N THR A 96 -10.58 -4.70 17.51
CA THR A 96 -10.71 -4.06 18.83
C THR A 96 -9.60 -3.07 19.17
N ASN A 97 -8.40 -3.28 18.61
CA ASN A 97 -7.21 -2.46 18.87
C ASN A 97 -6.52 -2.05 17.55
N THR A 98 -7.26 -2.04 16.46
CA THR A 98 -6.75 -1.73 15.14
C THR A 98 -6.95 -0.26 14.82
N HIS A 99 -5.88 0.44 14.48
CA HIS A 99 -5.91 1.77 13.90
C HIS A 99 -5.75 1.67 12.39
N PHE A 100 -6.58 2.41 11.66
CA PHE A 100 -6.57 2.33 10.21
C PHE A 100 -6.69 3.70 9.53
N SER A 101 -6.33 3.73 8.25
CA SER A 101 -6.64 4.82 7.34
C SER A 101 -6.73 4.30 5.89
N ILE A 102 -7.52 5.01 5.06
CA ILE A 102 -7.88 4.58 3.70
C ILE A 102 -7.45 5.62 2.67
N CYS A 103 -6.80 5.18 1.60
CA CYS A 103 -6.59 5.94 0.38
C CYS A 103 -7.49 5.36 -0.71
N ALA A 104 -8.43 6.15 -1.19
CA ALA A 104 -9.34 5.78 -2.24
C ALA A 104 -8.88 6.37 -3.57
N LEU A 105 -8.81 5.55 -4.61
CA LEU A 105 -8.54 6.01 -5.97
C LEU A 105 -9.80 5.92 -6.81
N GLY A 106 -10.03 6.94 -7.64
CA GLY A 106 -11.18 6.99 -8.52
C GLY A 106 -10.98 7.98 -9.67
N ASP A 107 -12.07 8.32 -10.33
CA ASP A 107 -12.15 9.30 -11.40
C ASP A 107 -13.42 10.12 -11.19
N THR A 108 -13.28 11.43 -11.06
CA THR A 108 -14.41 12.38 -10.88
C THR A 108 -15.32 12.45 -12.09
N GLY A 109 -14.95 11.84 -13.21
CA GLY A 109 -15.82 11.65 -14.36
C GLY A 109 -16.99 10.67 -14.14
N TYR A 110 -16.97 9.91 -13.02
CA TYR A 110 -18.00 8.93 -12.65
C TYR A 110 -18.79 9.36 -11.44
N ASP A 111 -20.09 9.05 -11.43
CA ASP A 111 -21.02 9.46 -10.35
C ASP A 111 -20.62 8.87 -8.97
N LEU A 112 -20.07 7.65 -8.96
CA LEU A 112 -19.64 6.96 -7.74
C LEU A 112 -18.12 7.06 -7.52
N PHE A 113 -17.60 8.29 -7.61
CA PHE A 113 -16.20 8.64 -7.37
C PHE A 113 -15.67 8.09 -6.04
N CYS A 114 -14.60 7.30 -6.08
CA CYS A 114 -13.95 6.70 -4.91
C CYS A 114 -14.86 5.83 -4.03
N GLN A 115 -15.91 5.22 -4.60
CA GLN A 115 -16.91 4.50 -3.82
C GLN A 115 -16.30 3.31 -3.06
N SER A 116 -15.44 2.51 -3.69
CA SER A 116 -14.81 1.36 -3.05
C SER A 116 -14.03 1.74 -1.78
N GLY A 117 -13.28 2.85 -1.84
CA GLY A 117 -12.56 3.34 -0.66
C GLY A 117 -13.49 3.88 0.43
N LYS A 118 -14.61 4.52 0.05
CA LYS A 118 -15.65 4.96 1.00
C LYS A 118 -16.29 3.78 1.71
N ASP A 119 -16.55 2.73 0.97
CA ASP A 119 -17.14 1.51 1.50
C ASP A 119 -16.18 0.78 2.44
N TRP A 120 -14.89 0.67 2.08
CA TRP A 120 -13.87 0.15 2.99
C TRP A 120 -13.74 0.98 4.26
N ASP A 121 -13.72 2.31 4.15
CA ASP A 121 -13.58 3.21 5.28
C ASP A 121 -14.72 3.02 6.32
N LYS A 122 -15.95 2.90 5.81
CA LYS A 122 -17.11 2.61 6.65
C LYS A 122 -17.04 1.20 7.25
N THR A 123 -16.69 0.20 6.45
CA THR A 123 -16.65 -1.19 6.87
C THR A 123 -15.59 -1.42 7.96
N MET A 124 -14.41 -0.83 7.84
CA MET A 124 -13.38 -0.89 8.88
C MET A 124 -13.85 -0.30 10.21
N GLU A 125 -14.60 0.80 10.19
CA GLU A 125 -15.22 1.39 11.38
C GLU A 125 -16.32 0.47 11.96
N ASP A 126 -17.19 -0.08 11.11
CA ASP A 126 -18.26 -1.02 11.51
C ASP A 126 -17.65 -2.30 12.14
N MET A 127 -16.49 -2.76 11.65
CA MET A 127 -15.72 -3.86 12.23
C MET A 127 -15.04 -3.52 13.56
N GLY A 128 -15.12 -2.27 14.02
CA GLY A 128 -14.60 -1.80 15.31
C GLY A 128 -13.22 -1.16 15.26
N GLY A 129 -12.64 -0.96 14.08
CA GLY A 129 -11.37 -0.23 13.88
C GLY A 129 -11.49 1.26 14.21
N SER A 130 -10.39 1.85 14.62
CA SER A 130 -10.27 3.28 14.93
C SER A 130 -9.60 4.01 13.76
N ARG A 131 -10.34 4.90 13.09
CA ARG A 131 -9.77 5.75 12.03
C ARG A 131 -8.79 6.75 12.65
N ILE A 132 -7.49 6.59 12.38
CA ILE A 132 -6.45 7.44 12.96
C ILE A 132 -6.14 8.68 12.10
N HIS A 133 -6.42 8.58 10.82
CA HIS A 133 -6.26 9.66 9.84
C HIS A 133 -7.43 9.63 8.85
N ASP A 134 -7.90 10.80 8.45
CA ASP A 134 -9.03 10.89 7.54
C ASP A 134 -8.72 10.22 6.19
N ARG A 135 -9.72 9.60 5.58
CA ARG A 135 -9.60 9.05 4.22
C ARG A 135 -9.27 10.17 3.23
N VAL A 136 -8.47 9.84 2.22
CA VAL A 136 -8.31 10.68 1.04
C VAL A 136 -9.04 10.04 -0.15
N ASP A 137 -9.74 10.88 -0.92
CA ASP A 137 -10.36 10.50 -2.19
C ASP A 137 -9.53 11.14 -3.31
N CYS A 138 -8.76 10.33 -4.06
CA CYS A 138 -7.84 10.78 -5.09
C CYS A 138 -8.47 10.59 -6.47
N ASP A 139 -8.36 11.64 -7.31
CA ASP A 139 -8.73 11.61 -8.71
C ASP A 139 -7.61 10.99 -9.58
N VAL A 140 -7.71 11.08 -10.89
CA VAL A 140 -6.76 10.49 -11.86
C VAL A 140 -5.31 10.92 -11.63
N ASP A 141 -5.08 12.14 -11.14
CA ASP A 141 -3.75 12.67 -10.74
C ASP A 141 -3.49 12.37 -9.26
N PHE A 142 -3.47 11.09 -8.89
CA PHE A 142 -3.50 10.63 -7.50
C PHE A 142 -2.15 10.68 -6.77
N GLU A 143 -1.02 10.78 -7.46
CA GLU A 143 0.31 10.58 -6.88
C GLU A 143 0.59 11.55 -5.73
N ASP A 144 0.45 12.86 -5.97
CA ASP A 144 0.73 13.89 -4.97
C ASP A 144 -0.24 13.83 -3.78
N PRO A 145 -1.58 13.77 -3.96
CA PRO A 145 -2.50 13.68 -2.83
C PRO A 145 -2.34 12.36 -2.04
N ALA A 146 -2.06 11.24 -2.71
CA ALA A 146 -1.80 9.96 -2.04
C ALA A 146 -0.50 10.00 -1.22
N GLU A 147 0.56 10.67 -1.70
CA GLU A 147 1.81 10.84 -0.95
C GLU A 147 1.62 11.74 0.27
N GLN A 148 0.92 12.86 0.14
CA GLN A 148 0.63 13.75 1.27
C GLN A 148 -0.19 13.03 2.34
N TRP A 149 -1.22 12.29 1.94
CA TRP A 149 -2.04 11.50 2.84
C TRP A 149 -1.21 10.40 3.52
N MET A 150 -0.38 9.68 2.77
CA MET A 150 0.48 8.62 3.29
C MET A 150 1.38 9.15 4.41
N ASN A 151 2.03 10.30 4.22
CA ASN A 151 2.89 10.90 5.24
C ASN A 151 2.10 11.20 6.53
N GLY A 152 0.89 11.76 6.41
CA GLY A 152 0.01 12.02 7.54
C GLY A 152 -0.50 10.77 8.24
N ALA A 153 -0.91 9.75 7.49
CA ALA A 153 -1.38 8.47 8.04
C ALA A 153 -0.23 7.70 8.71
N MET A 154 0.92 7.62 8.02
CA MET A 154 2.08 6.86 8.48
C MET A 154 2.67 7.42 9.78
N SER A 155 2.79 8.76 9.89
CA SER A 155 3.30 9.40 11.10
C SER A 155 2.45 9.10 12.33
N LYS A 156 1.13 9.01 12.17
CA LYS A 156 0.20 8.67 13.26
C LYS A 156 0.20 7.17 13.56
N LEU A 157 0.15 6.31 12.53
CA LEU A 157 0.21 4.86 12.70
C LEU A 157 1.52 4.43 13.37
N ALA A 158 2.63 5.09 13.06
CA ALA A 158 3.91 4.84 13.70
C ALA A 158 3.92 5.18 15.20
N CYS A 159 2.98 6.02 15.67
CA CYS A 159 2.79 6.36 17.08
C CYS A 159 1.76 5.47 17.81
N VAL A 160 1.30 4.39 17.19
CA VAL A 160 0.53 3.34 17.85
C VAL A 160 1.50 2.34 18.46
N ASP A 161 1.35 2.00 19.75
CA ASP A 161 2.17 0.99 20.41
C ASP A 161 1.71 -0.45 20.12
N GLY A 162 2.43 -1.45 20.65
CA GLY A 162 2.10 -2.86 20.43
C GLY A 162 0.77 -3.30 21.05
N ASP A 163 0.25 -2.55 22.01
CA ASP A 163 -1.04 -2.80 22.66
C ASP A 163 -2.20 -2.07 21.94
N GLY A 164 -1.92 -1.35 20.86
CA GLY A 164 -2.89 -0.61 20.07
C GLY A 164 -3.26 0.75 20.69
N ASN A 165 -2.42 1.34 21.56
CA ASN A 165 -2.67 2.68 22.09
C ASN A 165 -1.97 3.73 21.23
N PHE A 166 -2.71 4.76 20.84
CA PHE A 166 -2.17 5.88 20.07
C PHE A 166 -1.52 6.93 20.98
N GLN A 167 -0.24 7.21 20.75
CA GLN A 167 0.57 8.18 21.49
C GLN A 167 0.63 9.50 20.70
N SER A 168 -0.43 10.30 20.79
CA SER A 168 -0.59 11.53 19.99
C SER A 168 0.54 12.54 20.19
N ASP A 169 1.15 12.58 21.37
CA ASP A 169 2.20 13.53 21.73
C ASP A 169 3.54 13.23 21.02
N LEU A 170 3.69 12.03 20.43
CA LEU A 170 4.91 11.62 19.71
C LEU A 170 4.87 11.93 18.21
N VAL A 171 3.76 12.42 17.67
CA VAL A 171 3.59 12.54 16.20
C VAL A 171 4.63 13.48 15.58
N ASP A 172 4.85 14.65 16.16
CA ASP A 172 5.82 15.63 15.63
C ASP A 172 7.27 15.09 15.73
N ASP A 173 7.61 14.42 16.82
CA ASP A 173 8.92 13.79 17.00
C ASP A 173 9.10 12.61 16.03
N MET A 174 8.05 11.85 15.72
CA MET A 174 8.07 10.76 14.75
C MET A 174 8.28 11.28 13.32
N ILE A 175 7.68 12.41 12.96
CA ILE A 175 7.92 13.08 11.68
C ILE A 175 9.39 13.51 11.57
N ALA A 176 9.94 14.10 12.63
CA ALA A 176 11.35 14.49 12.67
C ALA A 176 12.28 13.26 12.57
N TYR A 177 11.96 12.19 13.29
CA TYR A 177 12.68 10.91 13.26
C TYR A 177 12.71 10.32 11.85
N SER A 178 11.57 10.22 11.18
CA SER A 178 11.46 9.67 9.82
C SER A 178 12.28 10.48 8.80
N SER A 179 12.31 11.80 8.94
CA SER A 179 13.09 12.71 8.08
C SER A 179 14.60 12.52 8.26
N GLY A 180 15.06 12.20 9.47
CA GLY A 180 16.46 11.88 9.77
C GLY A 180 16.88 10.49 9.28
N ASN A 181 15.93 9.57 9.08
CA ASN A 181 16.15 8.22 8.57
C ASN A 181 15.89 8.09 7.06
N ALA A 182 15.78 9.22 6.33
CA ALA A 182 15.70 9.18 4.88
C ALA A 182 16.92 8.42 4.33
N VAL A 183 16.70 7.17 3.94
CA VAL A 183 17.72 6.37 3.24
C VAL A 183 17.99 7.08 1.94
N GLU A 184 19.27 7.44 1.67
CA GLU A 184 19.67 7.86 0.33
C GLU A 184 19.16 6.77 -0.63
N ALA A 185 18.31 7.14 -1.58
CA ALA A 185 17.81 6.21 -2.57
C ALA A 185 19.03 5.59 -3.27
N GLU A 186 19.25 4.29 -3.10
CA GLU A 186 20.21 3.58 -3.94
C GLU A 186 19.80 3.87 -5.39
N PRO A 187 20.74 4.34 -6.24
CA PRO A 187 20.42 4.58 -7.64
C PRO A 187 19.94 3.24 -8.22
N GLU A 188 18.77 3.26 -8.83
CA GLU A 188 18.27 2.09 -9.56
C GLU A 188 19.39 1.58 -10.45
N PRO A 189 19.70 0.27 -10.45
CA PRO A 189 20.71 -0.27 -11.34
C PRO A 189 20.26 0.07 -12.76
N ALA A 190 21.06 0.89 -13.44
CA ALA A 190 20.82 1.26 -14.82
C ALA A 190 20.56 -0.03 -15.60
N ALA A 191 19.38 -0.11 -16.22
CA ALA A 191 19.03 -1.23 -17.08
C ALA A 191 20.14 -1.33 -18.14
N GLU A 192 21.00 -2.34 -17.99
CA GLU A 192 21.98 -2.66 -19.03
C GLU A 192 21.21 -3.05 -20.28
N ALA A 193 21.13 -2.09 -21.20
CA ALA A 193 20.75 -2.35 -22.57
C ALA A 193 21.88 -3.13 -23.26
N GLY A 194 22.01 -4.39 -22.90
CA GLY A 194 22.86 -5.36 -23.56
C GLY A 194 22.09 -6.04 -24.69
N ILE A 195 22.00 -5.41 -25.84
CA ILE A 195 21.65 -6.11 -27.07
C ILE A 195 22.91 -6.86 -27.54
N PRO A 196 22.94 -8.19 -27.55
CA PRO A 196 24.08 -8.89 -28.16
C PRO A 196 24.00 -8.67 -29.67
N GLN A 197 25.03 -8.02 -30.20
CA GLN A 197 25.29 -8.02 -31.65
C GLN A 197 25.51 -9.46 -32.10
N VAL A 198 24.54 -10.00 -32.86
CA VAL A 198 24.74 -11.24 -33.64
C VAL A 198 25.71 -10.91 -34.73
N ALA A 199 26.93 -11.41 -34.62
CA ALA A 199 27.91 -11.36 -35.67
C ALA A 199 27.37 -12.09 -36.88
N ALA A 200 27.34 -11.39 -38.01
CA ALA A 200 27.02 -11.93 -39.31
C ALA A 200 28.05 -13.01 -39.69
N MET A 201 27.67 -14.27 -39.55
CA MET A 201 28.40 -15.37 -40.19
C MET A 201 27.92 -15.49 -41.64
N GLY A 202 28.88 -15.31 -42.54
CA GLY A 202 28.69 -15.35 -43.98
C GLY A 202 28.11 -16.67 -44.50
N ILE A 203 27.20 -16.56 -45.44
CA ILE A 203 26.63 -17.67 -46.19
C ILE A 203 27.68 -18.06 -47.26
N PRO A 204 28.13 -19.32 -47.37
CA PRO A 204 28.88 -19.77 -48.50
C PRO A 204 27.93 -19.97 -49.68
N GLN A 205 28.26 -19.34 -50.81
CA GLN A 205 27.67 -19.63 -52.10
C GLN A 205 28.07 -21.04 -52.57
N GLY A 206 27.11 -21.77 -53.09
CA GLY A 206 27.37 -22.84 -54.02
C GLY A 206 26.62 -24.13 -53.79
N ALA A 207 25.52 -24.33 -54.49
CA ALA A 207 25.30 -25.49 -55.39
C ALA A 207 23.89 -25.44 -55.95
N MET A 208 23.84 -25.19 -57.25
CA MET A 208 22.68 -25.52 -58.12
C MET A 208 22.68 -27.03 -58.38
N ALA A 209 21.50 -27.62 -58.38
CA ALA A 209 21.08 -28.74 -59.21
C ALA A 209 19.61 -29.06 -58.85
N GLU A 210 18.80 -28.84 -59.73
CA GLU A 210 18.14 -29.55 -60.81
C GLU A 210 16.77 -30.10 -60.41
N VAL A 211 15.80 -29.50 -61.04
CA VAL A 211 14.48 -29.91 -61.51
C VAL A 211 14.40 -31.43 -61.83
N VAL A 212 13.28 -32.10 -61.56
CA VAL A 212 12.46 -32.84 -62.51
C VAL A 212 11.24 -33.47 -61.80
N GLN A 213 10.08 -33.22 -62.40
CA GLN A 213 8.74 -33.80 -62.46
C GLN A 213 7.80 -33.58 -61.27
#